data_cf6573e0565fc04ab72bbc18297dd775
#
_entry.id   cf6573e0565fc04ab72bbc18297dd775
#
_cell.length_a   1.000
_cell.length_b   1.000
_cell.length_c   1.000
_cell.angle_alpha   90.00
_cell.angle_beta   90.00
_cell.angle_gamma   90.00
#
_symmetry.space_group_name_H-M   'P 1'
#
loop_
_entity.id
_entity.type
_entity.pdbx_description
1 polymer ?
#
loop_
_entity_poly.entity_id
_entity_poly.type
_entity_poly.pdbx_seq_one_letter_code
_entity_poly.pdbx_strand_id
1 'polypeptide(L)'
;MSKGKTKSEQEFDRTEILRYLNECGLQPVTPRSILIYLDDCLRPVSPSAVEFHLRYMRDRGWVELGIEKKMGMPEAIRWTRITANGVDEYDRRCMALGEAR
;
A
#
# COMPACT_ATOMS: atom_id res chain seq x y z
N MET A 1 -13.56 -12.06 -20.49
CA MET A 1 -12.34 -11.78 -20.33
C MET A 1 -12.09 -10.84 -19.23
N SER A 2 -11.08 -11.04 -18.59
CA SER A 2 -10.79 -10.19 -17.52
C SER A 2 -10.26 -8.90 -18.01
N LYS A 3 -10.65 -7.88 -17.33
CA LYS A 3 -10.12 -6.66 -17.63
C LYS A 3 -9.33 -6.26 -16.52
N GLY A 4 -8.09 -6.14 -16.66
CA GLY A 4 -7.29 -5.49 -15.67
C GLY A 4 -7.83 -4.09 -15.45
N LYS A 5 -7.46 -3.50 -14.33
CA LYS A 5 -7.80 -2.11 -14.08
C LYS A 5 -7.00 -1.22 -15.03
N THR A 6 -7.57 -0.08 -15.36
CA THR A 6 -6.85 0.90 -16.15
C THR A 6 -5.67 1.44 -15.33
N LYS A 7 -4.75 2.09 -16.02
CA LYS A 7 -3.61 2.70 -15.36
C LYS A 7 -4.06 3.72 -14.31
N SER A 8 -5.08 4.51 -14.64
CA SER A 8 -5.62 5.49 -13.69
C SER A 8 -6.18 4.83 -12.44
N GLU A 9 -6.89 3.73 -12.61
CA GLU A 9 -7.44 3.01 -11.47
C GLU A 9 -6.35 2.42 -10.60
N GLN A 10 -5.29 1.90 -11.22
CA GLN A 10 -4.17 1.38 -10.47
C GLN A 10 -3.49 2.48 -9.67
N GLU A 11 -3.37 3.67 -10.25
CA GLU A 11 -2.76 4.80 -9.54
C GLU A 11 -3.64 5.24 -8.37
N PHE A 12 -4.95 5.21 -8.54
CA PHE A 12 -5.84 5.49 -7.41
C PHE A 12 -5.67 4.47 -6.30
N ASP A 13 -5.54 3.19 -6.66
CA ASP A 13 -5.32 2.16 -5.65
C ASP A 13 -4.03 2.42 -4.89
N ARG A 14 -2.97 2.81 -5.58
CA ARG A 14 -1.69 3.11 -4.93
C ARG A 14 -1.81 4.32 -4.01
N THR A 15 -2.57 5.33 -4.44
CA THR A 15 -2.82 6.50 -3.60
C THR A 15 -3.52 6.11 -2.31
N GLU A 16 -4.51 5.22 -2.40
CA GLU A 16 -5.22 4.77 -1.20
C GLU A 16 -4.32 3.94 -0.29
N ILE A 17 -3.45 3.12 -0.88
CA ILE A 17 -2.49 2.37 -0.07
C ILE A 17 -1.55 3.34 0.66
N LEU A 18 -1.06 4.35 -0.04
CA LEU A 18 -0.19 5.35 0.58
C LEU A 18 -0.93 6.11 1.68
N ARG A 19 -2.21 6.42 1.46
CA ARG A 19 -3.02 7.10 2.47
C ARG A 19 -3.09 6.28 3.74
N TYR A 20 -3.39 4.99 3.59
CA TYR A 20 -3.49 4.09 4.73
C TYR A 20 -2.15 4.00 5.47
N LEU A 21 -1.07 3.80 4.72
CA LEU A 21 0.25 3.67 5.32
C LEU A 21 0.69 4.97 5.99
N ASN A 22 0.32 6.11 5.41
CA ASN A 22 0.65 7.40 6.00
C ASN A 22 -0.06 7.58 7.33
N GLU A 23 -1.30 7.12 7.42
CA GLU A 23 -2.06 7.18 8.67
C GLU A 23 -1.47 6.27 9.74
N CYS A 24 -0.93 5.12 9.31
CA CYS A 24 -0.29 4.20 10.25
C CYS A 24 1.07 4.70 10.72
N GLY A 25 1.67 5.62 9.98
CA GLY A 25 2.95 6.21 10.34
C GLY A 25 4.07 5.18 10.35
N LEU A 26 4.78 5.10 11.46
CA LEU A 26 5.91 4.17 11.56
C LEU A 26 5.49 2.75 11.91
N GLN A 27 4.21 2.53 12.15
CA GLN A 27 3.73 1.20 12.48
C GLN A 27 3.69 0.33 11.22
N PRO A 28 4.39 -0.80 11.21
CA PRO A 28 4.31 -1.68 10.06
C PRO A 28 2.94 -2.36 10.02
N VAL A 29 2.47 -2.61 8.80
CA VAL A 29 1.19 -3.29 8.59
C VAL A 29 1.40 -4.49 7.69
N THR A 30 0.44 -5.41 7.70
CA THR A 30 0.51 -6.59 6.85
C THR A 30 -0.20 -6.33 5.53
N PRO A 31 0.14 -7.08 4.48
CA PRO A 31 -0.62 -6.98 3.23
C PRO A 31 -2.11 -7.27 3.43
N ARG A 32 -2.43 -8.14 4.38
CA ARG A 32 -3.84 -8.44 4.67
C ARG A 32 -4.58 -7.20 5.18
N SER A 33 -3.93 -6.40 6.03
CA SER A 33 -4.54 -5.16 6.51
C SER A 33 -4.82 -4.20 5.36
N ILE A 34 -3.92 -4.16 4.39
CA ILE A 34 -4.10 -3.31 3.22
C ILE A 34 -5.30 -3.79 2.40
N LEU A 35 -5.43 -5.11 2.23
CA LEU A 35 -6.58 -5.67 1.53
C LEU A 35 -7.89 -5.26 2.19
N ILE A 36 -7.94 -5.36 3.51
CA ILE A 36 -9.14 -5.02 4.27
C ILE A 36 -9.45 -3.54 4.11
N TYR A 37 -8.42 -2.70 4.20
CA TYR A 37 -8.62 -1.27 4.04
C TYR A 37 -9.19 -0.93 2.66
N LEU A 38 -8.63 -1.52 1.61
CA LEU A 38 -9.10 -1.24 0.26
C LEU A 38 -10.54 -1.73 0.05
N ASP A 39 -10.86 -2.87 0.65
CA ASP A 39 -12.22 -3.38 0.57
C ASP A 39 -13.19 -2.42 1.25
N ASP A 40 -12.81 -1.88 2.40
CA ASP A 40 -13.63 -0.91 3.11
C ASP A 40 -13.79 0.38 2.32
N CYS A 41 -12.82 0.70 1.48
CA CYS A 41 -12.90 1.88 0.63
C CYS A 41 -13.68 1.61 -0.67
N LEU A 42 -14.28 0.44 -0.79
CA LEU A 42 -15.01 0.02 -1.98
C LEU A 42 -14.11 -0.06 -3.21
N ARG A 43 -12.85 -0.39 -2.98
CA ARG A 43 -11.88 -0.61 -4.05
C ARG A 43 -11.22 -1.98 -3.88
N PRO A 44 -12.02 -3.05 -3.89
CA PRO A 44 -11.47 -4.38 -3.62
C PRO A 44 -10.45 -4.79 -4.69
N VAL A 45 -9.40 -5.43 -4.23
CA VAL A 45 -8.36 -5.96 -5.13
C VAL A 45 -8.00 -7.35 -4.66
N SER A 46 -7.34 -8.10 -5.53
CA SER A 46 -6.87 -9.43 -5.14
C SER A 46 -5.60 -9.33 -4.33
N PRO A 47 -5.26 -10.36 -3.56
CA PRO A 47 -3.97 -10.39 -2.87
C PRO A 47 -2.80 -10.22 -3.84
N SER A 48 -2.89 -10.80 -5.04
CA SER A 48 -1.84 -10.63 -6.04
C SER A 48 -1.67 -9.19 -6.45
N ALA A 49 -2.77 -8.45 -6.56
CA ALA A 49 -2.71 -7.04 -6.95
C ALA A 49 -2.04 -6.22 -5.85
N VAL A 50 -2.31 -6.51 -4.58
CA VAL A 50 -1.63 -5.82 -3.48
C VAL A 50 -0.14 -6.09 -3.56
N GLU A 51 0.26 -7.35 -3.78
CA GLU A 51 1.68 -7.69 -3.90
C GLU A 51 2.32 -6.92 -5.04
N PHE A 52 1.64 -6.84 -6.17
CA PHE A 52 2.14 -6.09 -7.31
C PHE A 52 2.35 -4.62 -6.97
N HIS A 53 1.37 -4.01 -6.33
CA HIS A 53 1.47 -2.60 -5.96
C HIS A 53 2.60 -2.37 -4.95
N LEU A 54 2.74 -3.26 -3.97
CA LEU A 54 3.77 -3.09 -2.95
C LEU A 54 5.16 -3.20 -3.56
N ARG A 55 5.37 -4.13 -4.48
CA ARG A 55 6.66 -4.23 -5.16
C ARG A 55 6.95 -3.00 -5.99
N TYR A 56 5.94 -2.52 -6.70
CA TYR A 56 6.08 -1.31 -7.50
C TYR A 56 6.50 -0.13 -6.61
N MET A 57 5.82 0.01 -5.47
CA MET A 57 6.09 1.13 -4.57
C MET A 57 7.43 0.99 -3.86
N ARG A 58 7.82 -0.25 -3.54
CA ARG A 58 9.14 -0.48 -2.96
C ARG A 58 10.23 -0.09 -3.95
N ASP A 59 10.06 -0.46 -5.21
CA ASP A 59 11.06 -0.17 -6.23
C ASP A 59 11.23 1.34 -6.43
N ARG A 60 10.21 2.10 -6.11
CA ARG A 60 10.29 3.55 -6.18
C ARG A 60 10.72 4.18 -4.87
N GLY A 61 10.95 3.39 -3.85
CA GLY A 61 11.42 3.88 -2.57
C GLY A 61 10.31 4.47 -1.70
N TRP A 62 9.05 4.21 -2.03
CA TRP A 62 7.92 4.76 -1.27
C TRP A 62 7.58 3.94 -0.05
N VAL A 63 7.90 2.66 -0.06
CA VAL A 63 7.62 1.78 1.07
C VAL A 63 8.81 0.86 1.31
N GLU A 64 8.88 0.36 2.54
CA GLU A 64 9.80 -0.70 2.92
C GLU A 64 8.99 -1.96 3.11
N LEU A 65 9.55 -3.07 2.67
CA LEU A 65 8.94 -4.39 2.87
C LEU A 65 9.89 -5.22 3.71
N GLY A 66 9.34 -5.98 4.63
CA GLY A 66 10.15 -6.84 5.47
C GLY A 66 9.44 -8.12 5.82
N ILE A 67 10.19 -9.03 6.41
CA ILE A 67 9.69 -10.30 6.85
C ILE A 67 10.21 -10.51 8.25
N GLU A 68 9.30 -10.88 9.15
CA GLU A 68 9.68 -11.14 10.53
C GLU A 68 9.17 -12.50 10.93
N LYS A 69 10.04 -13.31 11.53
CA LYS A 69 9.62 -14.59 12.06
C LYS A 69 10.01 -14.66 13.52
N LYS A 70 9.01 -14.85 14.36
CA LYS A 70 9.25 -14.94 15.80
C LYS A 70 9.27 -16.40 16.22
N MET A 71 10.01 -16.65 17.30
CA MET A 71 10.08 -17.99 17.84
C MET A 71 8.69 -18.47 18.19
N GLY A 72 8.40 -19.71 17.82
CA GLY A 72 7.09 -20.30 18.10
C GLY A 72 6.04 -20.05 17.04
N MET A 73 6.35 -19.21 16.04
CA MET A 73 5.40 -18.94 14.97
C MET A 73 5.65 -19.88 13.80
N PRO A 74 4.59 -20.45 13.23
CA PRO A 74 4.78 -21.39 12.12
C PRO A 74 5.23 -20.71 10.84
N GLU A 75 4.87 -19.44 10.64
CA GLU A 75 5.17 -18.75 9.40
C GLU A 75 5.71 -17.38 9.68
N ALA A 76 6.51 -16.88 8.73
CA ALA A 76 7.01 -15.52 8.81
C ALA A 76 5.88 -14.55 8.52
N ILE A 77 5.93 -13.39 9.16
CA ILE A 77 4.96 -12.33 8.95
C ILE A 77 5.60 -11.29 8.05
N ARG A 78 4.92 -10.97 6.97
CA ARG A 78 5.37 -9.93 6.06
C ARG A 78 4.77 -8.61 6.50
N TRP A 79 5.55 -7.54 6.36
CA TRP A 79 5.09 -6.22 6.78
C TRP A 79 5.52 -5.15 5.78
N THR A 80 4.81 -4.04 5.84
CA THR A 80 5.03 -2.89 4.97
C THR A 80 4.95 -1.62 5.80
N ARG A 81 5.82 -0.67 5.49
CA ARG A 81 5.84 0.62 6.17
C ARG A 81 6.19 1.71 5.16
N ILE A 82 5.56 2.88 5.32
CA ILE A 82 5.83 3.99 4.42
C ILE A 82 7.20 4.60 4.74
N THR A 83 7.87 5.12 3.71
CA THR A 83 9.15 5.81 3.87
C THR A 83 8.92 7.30 3.78
N ALA A 84 9.96 8.11 4.07
CA ALA A 84 9.89 9.55 3.89
C ALA A 84 9.55 9.88 2.44
N ASN A 85 10.16 9.18 1.49
CA ASN A 85 9.83 9.38 0.07
C ASN A 85 8.37 9.03 -0.21
N GLY A 86 7.84 8.03 0.47
CA GLY A 86 6.42 7.66 0.32
C GLY A 86 5.51 8.75 0.83
N VAL A 87 5.85 9.37 1.95
CA VAL A 87 5.07 10.49 2.48
C VAL A 87 5.06 11.63 1.48
N ASP A 88 6.23 11.95 0.91
CA ASP A 88 6.33 13.03 -0.07
C ASP A 88 5.50 12.71 -1.30
N GLU A 89 5.52 11.46 -1.75
CA GLU A 89 4.73 11.06 -2.90
C GLU A 89 3.23 11.15 -2.60
N TYR A 90 2.83 10.77 -1.40
CA TYR A 90 1.44 10.88 -1.00
C TYR A 90 0.99 12.34 -1.00
N ASP A 91 1.81 13.23 -0.44
CA ASP A 91 1.51 14.65 -0.41
C ASP A 91 1.37 15.20 -1.82
N ARG A 92 2.27 14.81 -2.71
CA ARG A 92 2.21 15.25 -4.11
C ARG A 92 0.92 14.80 -4.77
N ARG A 93 0.50 13.57 -4.52
CA ARG A 93 -0.73 13.04 -5.10
C ARG A 93 -1.97 13.75 -4.56
N CYS A 94 -1.98 14.06 -3.27
CA CYS A 94 -3.10 14.78 -2.68
C CYS A 94 -3.22 16.17 -3.30
N MET A 95 -2.11 16.85 -3.52
CA MET A 95 -2.15 18.16 -4.14
C MET A 95 -2.62 18.08 -5.58
N ALA A 96 -2.19 17.04 -6.32
CA ALA A 96 -2.62 16.86 -7.70
C ALA A 96 -4.13 16.59 -7.78
N LEU A 97 -4.69 15.97 -6.73
CA LEU A 97 -6.13 15.70 -6.68
C LEU A 97 -6.92 16.87 -6.12
N GLY A 98 -6.25 17.93 -5.68
CA GLY A 98 -6.92 19.07 -5.11
C GLY A 98 -7.40 18.87 -3.69
N GLU A 99 -6.88 17.85 -2.99
CA GLU A 99 -7.29 17.58 -1.62
C GLU A 99 -6.60 18.54 -0.64
N ALA A 100 -7.36 18.98 0.35
CA ALA A 100 -6.79 19.78 1.43
C ALA A 100 -6.04 18.87 2.39
N ARG A 101 -5.02 19.43 3.04
CA ARG A 101 -4.21 18.65 3.97
C ARG A 101 -4.28 19.19 5.37
#